data_a534107401272c0ac758e978f8bf2737
#
_entry.id   a534107401272c0ac758e978f8bf2737
#
_cell.length_a   1.000
_cell.length_b   1.000
_cell.length_c   1.000
_cell.angle_alpha   90.00
_cell.angle_beta   90.00
_cell.angle_gamma   90.00
#
_symmetry.space_group_name_H-M   'P 1'
#
loop_
_entity.id
_entity.type
_entity.pdbx_description
1 polymer ?
#
loop_
_entity_poly.entity_id
_entity_poly.type
_entity_poly.pdbx_seq_one_letter_code
_entity_poly.pdbx_strand_id
1 'polypeptide(L)'
;MEDSKGRILWVDDEIDLLRAHVGFLIERGFDVETVTNGEDAIALVKEHEYDLVFLDEMMPGMGGLRTLAEIKELQPALPVVMITKNEEESLMEEAIGVKISDYLTKPVNPSQVLMICKKFLEGRKITGAAISKDYIKGFNEISLALNEAPGYEQWIDIYTRLVGWSLELDRHPELGLKQTLTDQMRECNLAFGKFIERNYRNWVEQSSGRPTLSLEIVDRFVIPELQTGRSVMFFVIDCMRLDQWMVFEELLQEFYSISKEYYFSILPTATPYSRNAIFSGSFPCDVELRYPDLWDKNEDDESSRNRYERQFMDKLLERRRISLKPEPKYVKILDPEFGRSIESTINSYAQTRLTSIVVNFVDMLAHGRSDSSLLKEIAPDESAYRSLTRSWFVHSSLYGMLRTLSRNKNVTVVLTTDHGSIRSLRGSKVLGDREASTNLRYKYGRNLKSDEKAAIFIKNPQDFKLPNRGVAVNYIIAKEDYYFVYPTDYHKYLNQYRDSFQHGGVSMEEMILPVIRMEPRG
;
A
#
# COMPACT_ATOMS: atom_id res chain seq x y z
N MET A 1 -13.72 -18.02 -36.22
CA MET A 1 -14.33 -16.67 -36.10
C MET A 1 -13.17 -15.76 -35.74
N GLU A 2 -12.84 -14.79 -36.59
CA GLU A 2 -11.83 -13.79 -36.28
C GLU A 2 -12.29 -13.05 -35.01
N ASP A 3 -11.41 -12.92 -34.06
CA ASP A 3 -11.68 -12.17 -32.80
C ASP A 3 -12.12 -10.76 -33.15
N SER A 4 -13.32 -10.36 -32.69
CA SER A 4 -13.81 -8.97 -32.81
C SER A 4 -12.81 -8.01 -32.19
N LYS A 5 -12.56 -6.87 -32.84
CA LYS A 5 -11.66 -5.81 -32.35
C LYS A 5 -12.21 -5.08 -31.11
N GLY A 6 -13.51 -5.27 -30.81
CA GLY A 6 -14.21 -4.69 -29.67
C GLY A 6 -15.70 -4.58 -29.98
N ARG A 7 -16.52 -4.59 -28.91
CA ARG A 7 -17.99 -4.49 -28.97
C ARG A 7 -18.42 -3.07 -28.63
N ILE A 8 -19.14 -2.45 -29.57
CA ILE A 8 -19.55 -1.03 -29.53
C ILE A 8 -21.07 -0.97 -29.42
N LEU A 9 -21.58 -0.18 -28.48
CA LEU A 9 -22.97 0.23 -28.44
C LEU A 9 -23.10 1.65 -29.02
N TRP A 10 -23.96 1.83 -30.04
CA TRP A 10 -24.25 3.12 -30.64
C TRP A 10 -25.70 3.53 -30.38
N VAL A 11 -25.89 4.60 -29.66
CA VAL A 11 -27.19 5.11 -29.19
C VAL A 11 -27.47 6.42 -29.90
N ASP A 12 -28.45 6.46 -30.81
CA ASP A 12 -28.84 7.64 -31.58
C ASP A 12 -30.26 7.44 -32.12
N ASP A 13 -31.17 8.37 -31.88
CA ASP A 13 -32.58 8.27 -32.33
C ASP A 13 -32.72 8.35 -33.86
N GLU A 14 -31.71 8.91 -34.54
CA GLU A 14 -31.60 8.94 -36.00
C GLU A 14 -30.62 7.89 -36.55
N ILE A 15 -30.37 6.76 -35.83
CA ILE A 15 -29.36 5.74 -36.16
C ILE A 15 -29.49 5.19 -37.58
N ASP A 16 -30.68 5.16 -38.13
CA ASP A 16 -30.93 4.76 -39.52
C ASP A 16 -30.17 5.61 -40.54
N LEU A 17 -29.93 6.89 -40.24
CA LEU A 17 -29.14 7.79 -41.09
C LEU A 17 -27.64 7.51 -40.98
N LEU A 18 -27.22 6.80 -39.93
CA LEU A 18 -25.83 6.45 -39.65
C LEU A 18 -25.45 5.02 -40.07
N ARG A 19 -26.32 4.31 -40.80
CA ARG A 19 -26.07 2.93 -41.28
C ARG A 19 -24.75 2.79 -42.05
N ALA A 20 -24.35 3.79 -42.81
CA ALA A 20 -23.06 3.79 -43.50
C ALA A 20 -21.86 3.82 -42.54
N HIS A 21 -21.95 4.50 -41.42
CA HIS A 21 -20.93 4.56 -40.37
C HIS A 21 -20.85 3.24 -39.62
N VAL A 22 -22.01 2.68 -39.29
CA VAL A 22 -22.09 1.34 -38.64
C VAL A 22 -21.48 0.26 -39.55
N GLY A 23 -21.89 0.22 -40.83
CA GLY A 23 -21.31 -0.70 -41.80
C GLY A 23 -19.82 -0.54 -42.00
N PHE A 24 -19.34 0.73 -42.01
CA PHE A 24 -17.91 1.04 -42.08
C PHE A 24 -17.09 0.50 -40.90
N LEU A 25 -17.65 0.45 -39.67
CA LEU A 25 -17.00 -0.12 -38.50
C LEU A 25 -17.03 -1.66 -38.54
N ILE A 26 -18.17 -2.25 -38.92
CA ILE A 26 -18.34 -3.70 -39.03
C ILE A 26 -17.33 -4.27 -40.06
N GLU A 27 -17.18 -3.63 -41.23
CA GLU A 27 -16.19 -4.01 -42.25
C GLU A 27 -14.74 -4.01 -41.72
N ARG A 28 -14.48 -3.26 -40.65
CA ARG A 28 -13.15 -3.16 -39.99
C ARG A 28 -12.98 -4.09 -38.83
N GLY A 29 -13.98 -4.94 -38.57
CA GLY A 29 -13.91 -6.01 -37.57
C GLY A 29 -14.40 -5.62 -36.18
N PHE A 30 -15.13 -4.49 -36.05
CA PHE A 30 -15.83 -4.15 -34.79
C PHE A 30 -17.23 -4.80 -34.78
N ASP A 31 -17.67 -5.21 -33.59
CA ASP A 31 -19.04 -5.63 -33.35
C ASP A 31 -19.85 -4.40 -32.90
N VAL A 32 -20.85 -3.99 -33.68
CA VAL A 32 -21.61 -2.76 -33.43
C VAL A 32 -23.08 -3.09 -33.23
N GLU A 33 -23.55 -2.86 -32.02
CA GLU A 33 -24.96 -2.94 -31.65
C GLU A 33 -25.56 -1.52 -31.59
N THR A 34 -26.80 -1.36 -32.06
CA THR A 34 -27.42 -0.03 -32.19
C THR A 34 -28.77 0.03 -31.52
N VAL A 35 -29.05 1.11 -30.80
CA VAL A 35 -30.34 1.41 -30.19
C VAL A 35 -30.74 2.88 -30.42
N THR A 36 -32.03 3.15 -30.32
CA THR A 36 -32.61 4.46 -30.67
C THR A 36 -32.92 5.35 -29.46
N ASN A 37 -32.71 4.87 -28.25
CA ASN A 37 -33.07 5.60 -27.01
C ASN A 37 -32.17 5.21 -25.83
N GLY A 38 -32.17 6.05 -24.79
CA GLY A 38 -31.34 5.85 -23.60
C GLY A 38 -31.77 4.69 -22.70
N GLU A 39 -33.09 4.42 -22.61
CA GLU A 39 -33.64 3.36 -21.78
C GLU A 39 -33.19 1.99 -22.27
N ASP A 40 -33.24 1.73 -23.59
CA ASP A 40 -32.75 0.49 -24.18
C ASP A 40 -31.23 0.37 -24.04
N ALA A 41 -30.49 1.47 -24.19
CA ALA A 41 -29.05 1.47 -23.96
C ALA A 41 -28.66 1.03 -22.54
N ILE A 42 -29.34 1.56 -21.51
CA ILE A 42 -29.14 1.18 -20.12
C ILE A 42 -29.50 -0.31 -19.88
N ALA A 43 -30.59 -0.80 -20.50
CA ALA A 43 -30.97 -2.20 -20.41
C ALA A 43 -29.88 -3.11 -20.98
N LEU A 44 -29.34 -2.79 -22.17
CA LEU A 44 -28.29 -3.55 -22.80
C LEU A 44 -26.95 -3.52 -22.02
N VAL A 45 -26.57 -2.38 -21.46
CA VAL A 45 -25.35 -2.26 -20.63
C VAL A 45 -25.44 -3.08 -19.33
N LYS A 46 -26.66 -3.36 -18.83
CA LYS A 46 -26.88 -4.26 -17.69
C LYS A 46 -26.74 -5.75 -18.06
N GLU A 47 -27.11 -6.10 -19.27
CA GLU A 47 -27.17 -7.51 -19.73
C GLU A 47 -25.90 -7.94 -20.47
N HIS A 48 -25.19 -7.01 -21.09
CA HIS A 48 -24.04 -7.28 -21.94
C HIS A 48 -22.85 -6.37 -21.61
N GLU A 49 -21.65 -6.88 -21.90
CA GLU A 49 -20.42 -6.09 -21.80
C GLU A 49 -20.13 -5.39 -23.13
N TYR A 50 -19.85 -4.10 -23.07
CA TYR A 50 -19.39 -3.27 -24.18
C TYR A 50 -18.04 -2.66 -23.87
N ASP A 51 -17.24 -2.43 -24.92
CA ASP A 51 -15.92 -1.81 -24.82
C ASP A 51 -15.96 -0.30 -25.04
N LEU A 52 -17.00 0.20 -25.73
CA LEU A 52 -17.18 1.60 -26.06
C LEU A 52 -18.67 1.91 -26.33
N VAL A 53 -19.13 3.07 -25.87
CA VAL A 53 -20.46 3.58 -26.19
C VAL A 53 -20.34 4.90 -26.96
N PHE A 54 -21.01 4.99 -28.12
CA PHE A 54 -21.33 6.27 -28.76
C PHE A 54 -22.74 6.65 -28.36
N LEU A 55 -22.93 7.89 -27.89
CA LEU A 55 -24.18 8.35 -27.29
C LEU A 55 -24.58 9.72 -27.84
N ASP A 56 -25.70 9.80 -28.54
CA ASP A 56 -26.26 11.06 -28.95
C ASP A 56 -26.74 11.86 -27.74
N GLU A 57 -26.46 13.15 -27.77
CA GLU A 57 -26.89 14.08 -26.73
C GLU A 57 -28.39 14.30 -26.73
N MET A 58 -28.96 14.50 -27.93
CA MET A 58 -30.34 14.96 -28.13
C MET A 58 -31.25 13.80 -28.59
N MET A 59 -31.81 13.08 -27.64
CA MET A 59 -32.73 11.97 -27.90
C MET A 59 -34.09 12.21 -27.25
N PRO A 60 -35.22 11.79 -27.88
CA PRO A 60 -36.53 11.80 -27.24
C PRO A 60 -36.57 10.93 -25.99
N GLY A 61 -37.29 11.36 -24.95
CA GLY A 61 -37.40 10.63 -23.69
C GLY A 61 -36.22 10.89 -22.75
N MET A 62 -35.37 9.92 -22.54
CA MET A 62 -34.16 10.08 -21.73
C MET A 62 -33.01 10.65 -22.58
N GLY A 63 -32.65 11.90 -22.34
CA GLY A 63 -31.55 12.57 -23.03
C GLY A 63 -30.18 11.98 -22.73
N GLY A 64 -29.19 12.27 -23.61
CA GLY A 64 -27.85 11.66 -23.55
C GLY A 64 -27.12 11.90 -22.26
N LEU A 65 -27.17 13.10 -21.68
CA LEU A 65 -26.48 13.38 -20.38
C LEU A 65 -27.01 12.53 -19.22
N ARG A 66 -28.34 12.31 -19.18
CA ARG A 66 -28.92 11.44 -18.15
C ARG A 66 -28.57 9.98 -18.40
N THR A 67 -28.61 9.53 -19.65
CA THR A 67 -28.19 8.19 -20.04
C THR A 67 -26.71 7.94 -19.70
N LEU A 68 -25.84 8.92 -19.94
CA LEU A 68 -24.44 8.89 -19.55
C LEU A 68 -24.27 8.68 -18.04
N ALA A 69 -25.00 9.45 -17.22
CA ALA A 69 -24.92 9.33 -15.76
C ALA A 69 -25.29 7.92 -15.28
N GLU A 70 -26.39 7.37 -15.77
CA GLU A 70 -26.86 6.02 -15.44
C GLU A 70 -25.86 4.92 -15.90
N ILE A 71 -25.31 5.04 -17.11
CA ILE A 71 -24.27 4.13 -17.61
C ILE A 71 -23.02 4.18 -16.73
N LYS A 72 -22.59 5.39 -16.33
CA LYS A 72 -21.42 5.58 -15.47
C LYS A 72 -21.62 5.10 -14.03
N GLU A 73 -22.85 5.10 -13.52
CA GLU A 73 -23.18 4.46 -12.24
C GLU A 73 -23.09 2.94 -12.32
N LEU A 74 -23.53 2.34 -13.43
CA LEU A 74 -23.49 0.89 -13.65
C LEU A 74 -22.07 0.39 -13.97
N GLN A 75 -21.38 1.07 -14.85
CA GLN A 75 -20.04 0.73 -15.34
C GLN A 75 -19.13 1.96 -15.40
N PRO A 76 -18.52 2.38 -14.28
CA PRO A 76 -17.71 3.61 -14.22
C PRO A 76 -16.51 3.64 -15.19
N ALA A 77 -15.96 2.46 -15.55
CA ALA A 77 -14.81 2.31 -16.44
C ALA A 77 -15.17 2.25 -17.93
N LEU A 78 -16.46 2.06 -18.28
CA LEU A 78 -16.90 1.97 -19.68
C LEU A 78 -16.71 3.32 -20.39
N PRO A 79 -15.91 3.42 -21.46
CA PRO A 79 -15.76 4.64 -22.22
C PRO A 79 -17.09 5.03 -22.88
N VAL A 80 -17.50 6.28 -22.69
CA VAL A 80 -18.67 6.87 -23.37
C VAL A 80 -18.23 8.11 -24.11
N VAL A 81 -18.52 8.16 -25.41
CA VAL A 81 -18.24 9.28 -26.31
C VAL A 81 -19.55 9.92 -26.69
N MET A 82 -19.71 11.18 -26.30
CA MET A 82 -20.91 11.95 -26.65
C MET A 82 -20.85 12.41 -28.11
N ILE A 83 -22.01 12.40 -28.78
CA ILE A 83 -22.19 12.97 -30.14
C ILE A 83 -23.15 14.14 -29.99
N THR A 84 -22.72 15.35 -30.34
CA THR A 84 -23.49 16.60 -30.13
C THR A 84 -23.60 17.45 -31.39
N LYS A 85 -24.66 18.24 -31.48
CA LYS A 85 -24.82 19.25 -32.54
C LYS A 85 -24.27 20.63 -32.15
N ASN A 86 -24.00 20.86 -30.86
CA ASN A 86 -23.58 22.17 -30.32
C ASN A 86 -22.18 22.10 -29.69
N GLU A 87 -21.38 23.13 -29.93
CA GLU A 87 -20.10 23.39 -29.26
C GLU A 87 -20.30 24.36 -28.05
N GLU A 88 -21.47 24.36 -27.40
CA GLU A 88 -21.72 25.26 -26.27
C GLU A 88 -20.91 24.81 -25.04
N GLU A 89 -20.10 25.72 -24.52
CA GLU A 89 -19.15 25.54 -23.42
C GLU A 89 -19.84 25.02 -22.13
N SER A 90 -21.10 25.40 -21.89
CA SER A 90 -21.89 25.00 -20.72
C SER A 90 -22.30 23.53 -20.74
N LEU A 91 -22.60 22.96 -21.90
CA LEU A 91 -22.93 21.53 -22.05
C LEU A 91 -21.68 20.64 -21.95
N MET A 92 -20.54 21.15 -22.42
CA MET A 92 -19.25 20.49 -22.24
C MET A 92 -18.83 20.44 -20.77
N GLU A 93 -19.02 21.52 -20.00
CA GLU A 93 -18.74 21.55 -18.57
C GLU A 93 -19.60 20.55 -17.79
N GLU A 94 -20.88 20.42 -18.11
CA GLU A 94 -21.80 19.47 -17.50
C GLU A 94 -21.42 18.01 -17.85
N ALA A 95 -21.10 17.72 -19.10
CA ALA A 95 -20.67 16.42 -19.57
C ALA A 95 -19.30 16.00 -18.98
N ILE A 96 -18.37 16.96 -18.84
CA ILE A 96 -17.09 16.75 -18.15
C ILE A 96 -17.34 16.45 -16.66
N GLY A 97 -18.30 17.11 -16.02
CA GLY A 97 -18.71 16.84 -14.63
C GLY A 97 -19.22 15.41 -14.43
N VAL A 98 -19.84 14.80 -15.43
CA VAL A 98 -20.33 13.40 -15.45
C VAL A 98 -19.27 12.42 -16.00
N LYS A 99 -18.04 12.87 -16.29
CA LYS A 99 -16.90 12.03 -16.74
C LYS A 99 -17.09 11.39 -18.12
N ILE A 100 -17.44 12.17 -19.16
CA ILE A 100 -17.30 11.68 -20.55
C ILE A 100 -15.86 11.28 -20.86
N SER A 101 -15.71 10.34 -21.78
CA SER A 101 -14.38 9.90 -22.23
C SER A 101 -13.86 10.72 -23.40
N ASP A 102 -14.78 11.19 -24.30
CA ASP A 102 -14.51 12.07 -25.44
C ASP A 102 -15.84 12.59 -26.01
N TYR A 103 -15.77 13.45 -27.02
CA TYR A 103 -16.96 13.92 -27.77
C TYR A 103 -16.70 14.03 -29.27
N LEU A 104 -17.77 13.97 -30.06
CA LEU A 104 -17.80 14.24 -31.51
C LEU A 104 -18.88 15.23 -31.84
N THR A 105 -18.61 16.12 -32.79
CA THR A 105 -19.61 17.09 -33.29
C THR A 105 -20.28 16.60 -34.58
N LYS A 106 -21.61 16.72 -34.68
CA LYS A 106 -22.36 16.42 -35.91
C LYS A 106 -22.13 17.52 -36.95
N PRO A 107 -21.89 17.24 -38.23
CA PRO A 107 -21.98 15.91 -38.84
C PRO A 107 -20.77 15.04 -38.58
N VAL A 108 -21.02 13.83 -38.12
CA VAL A 108 -19.95 12.87 -37.73
C VAL A 108 -19.28 12.34 -39.00
N ASN A 109 -17.95 12.35 -39.03
CA ASN A 109 -17.17 11.77 -40.11
C ASN A 109 -16.77 10.33 -39.76
N PRO A 110 -16.95 9.31 -40.64
CA PRO A 110 -16.56 7.95 -40.40
C PRO A 110 -15.09 7.77 -39.95
N SER A 111 -14.18 8.61 -40.46
CA SER A 111 -12.77 8.57 -40.07
C SER A 111 -12.55 9.06 -38.63
N GLN A 112 -13.34 10.00 -38.13
CA GLN A 112 -13.29 10.45 -36.75
C GLN A 112 -13.78 9.36 -35.79
N VAL A 113 -14.90 8.70 -36.14
CA VAL A 113 -15.43 7.55 -35.39
C VAL A 113 -14.40 6.45 -35.31
N LEU A 114 -13.77 6.08 -36.44
CA LEU A 114 -12.72 5.06 -36.47
C LEU A 114 -11.51 5.46 -35.61
N MET A 115 -11.11 6.74 -35.61
CA MET A 115 -10.01 7.23 -34.78
C MET A 115 -10.34 7.08 -33.28
N ILE A 116 -11.56 7.38 -32.88
CA ILE A 116 -12.05 7.15 -31.52
C ILE A 116 -12.05 5.66 -31.16
N CYS A 117 -12.57 4.79 -32.04
CA CYS A 117 -12.50 3.35 -31.82
C CYS A 117 -11.07 2.86 -31.64
N LYS A 118 -10.13 3.31 -32.49
CA LYS A 118 -8.71 2.97 -32.33
C LYS A 118 -8.12 3.47 -31.02
N LYS A 119 -8.44 4.72 -30.63
CA LYS A 119 -7.96 5.31 -29.38
C LYS A 119 -8.38 4.47 -28.15
N PHE A 120 -9.64 4.07 -28.08
CA PHE A 120 -10.19 3.39 -26.89
C PHE A 120 -10.06 1.87 -26.95
N LEU A 121 -10.16 1.23 -28.13
CA LEU A 121 -10.21 -0.23 -28.28
C LEU A 121 -8.85 -0.82 -28.67
N GLU A 122 -8.19 -0.26 -29.68
CA GLU A 122 -6.86 -0.75 -30.10
C GLU A 122 -5.76 -0.27 -29.15
N GLY A 123 -5.88 0.97 -28.60
CA GLY A 123 -4.95 1.50 -27.61
C GLY A 123 -4.86 0.64 -26.35
N ARG A 124 -5.98 0.13 -25.84
CA ARG A 124 -6.01 -0.81 -24.69
C ARG A 124 -5.29 -2.12 -25.00
N LYS A 125 -5.53 -2.73 -26.16
CA LYS A 125 -4.86 -3.97 -26.58
C LYS A 125 -3.36 -3.78 -26.76
N ILE A 126 -2.93 -2.67 -27.37
CA ILE A 126 -1.50 -2.34 -27.56
C ILE A 126 -0.83 -2.09 -26.21
N THR A 127 -1.47 -1.30 -25.34
CA THR A 127 -0.96 -1.01 -23.98
C THR A 127 -0.89 -2.30 -23.16
N GLY A 128 -1.93 -3.13 -23.16
CA GLY A 128 -1.94 -4.41 -22.46
C GLY A 128 -0.85 -5.38 -22.94
N ALA A 129 -0.62 -5.46 -24.26
CA ALA A 129 0.46 -6.29 -24.82
C ALA A 129 1.85 -5.76 -24.42
N ALA A 130 2.04 -4.44 -24.39
CA ALA A 130 3.29 -3.83 -23.94
C ALA A 130 3.54 -4.11 -22.44
N ILE A 131 2.54 -3.89 -21.57
CA ILE A 131 2.61 -4.18 -20.14
C ILE A 131 2.93 -5.65 -19.89
N SER A 132 2.25 -6.57 -20.60
CA SER A 132 2.50 -8.02 -20.49
C SER A 132 3.94 -8.39 -20.88
N LYS A 133 4.45 -7.81 -21.97
CA LYS A 133 5.83 -8.02 -22.42
C LYS A 133 6.85 -7.50 -21.39
N ASP A 134 6.63 -6.30 -20.86
CA ASP A 134 7.52 -5.68 -19.89
C ASP A 134 7.47 -6.44 -18.54
N TYR A 135 6.28 -6.91 -18.14
CA TYR A 135 6.14 -7.79 -16.98
C TYR A 135 6.92 -9.10 -17.15
N ILE A 136 6.77 -9.81 -18.27
CA ILE A 136 7.51 -11.06 -18.53
C ILE A 136 9.02 -10.82 -18.50
N LYS A 137 9.49 -9.72 -19.08
CA LYS A 137 10.90 -9.33 -19.01
C LYS A 137 11.34 -9.13 -17.55
N GLY A 138 10.60 -8.33 -16.78
CA GLY A 138 10.86 -8.07 -15.36
C GLY A 138 10.81 -9.34 -14.51
N PHE A 139 9.87 -10.24 -14.80
CA PHE A 139 9.76 -11.56 -14.16
C PHE A 139 11.04 -12.38 -14.33
N ASN A 140 11.54 -12.48 -15.58
CA ASN A 140 12.77 -13.22 -15.89
C ASN A 140 14.01 -12.62 -15.23
N GLU A 141 14.12 -11.28 -15.19
CA GLU A 141 15.22 -10.59 -14.54
C GLU A 141 15.24 -10.85 -13.03
N ILE A 142 14.08 -10.83 -12.37
CA ILE A 142 13.97 -11.17 -10.94
C ILE A 142 14.35 -12.64 -10.71
N SER A 143 13.86 -13.56 -11.54
CA SER A 143 14.19 -14.98 -11.44
C SER A 143 15.69 -15.25 -11.61
N LEU A 144 16.37 -14.53 -12.50
CA LEU A 144 17.83 -14.59 -12.65
C LEU A 144 18.54 -14.06 -11.41
N ALA A 145 18.11 -12.90 -10.90
CA ALA A 145 18.70 -12.29 -9.70
C ALA A 145 18.59 -13.21 -8.47
N LEU A 146 17.49 -13.96 -8.31
CA LEU A 146 17.34 -14.93 -7.22
C LEU A 146 18.39 -16.06 -7.29
N ASN A 147 18.80 -16.49 -8.48
CA ASN A 147 19.83 -17.51 -8.65
C ASN A 147 21.23 -17.02 -8.31
N GLU A 148 21.49 -15.70 -8.38
CA GLU A 148 22.76 -15.06 -8.08
C GLU A 148 22.96 -14.74 -6.59
N ALA A 149 22.06 -15.18 -5.72
CA ALA A 149 22.06 -14.91 -4.28
C ALA A 149 22.13 -13.40 -3.95
N PRO A 150 21.04 -12.65 -4.16
CA PRO A 150 21.01 -11.20 -4.08
C PRO A 150 21.41 -10.65 -2.71
N GLY A 151 22.17 -9.56 -2.71
CA GLY A 151 22.47 -8.75 -1.52
C GLY A 151 21.28 -7.88 -1.10
N TYR A 152 21.41 -7.16 0.02
CA TYR A 152 20.28 -6.38 0.56
C TYR A 152 19.80 -5.25 -0.40
N GLU A 153 20.69 -4.64 -1.17
CA GLU A 153 20.34 -3.60 -2.16
C GLU A 153 19.50 -4.19 -3.29
N GLN A 154 19.88 -5.38 -3.78
CA GLN A 154 19.11 -6.10 -4.80
C GLN A 154 17.75 -6.56 -4.27
N TRP A 155 17.63 -6.92 -2.99
CA TRP A 155 16.34 -7.23 -2.37
C TRP A 155 15.40 -6.02 -2.32
N ILE A 156 15.93 -4.82 -2.09
CA ILE A 156 15.15 -3.57 -2.18
C ILE A 156 14.63 -3.38 -3.61
N ASP A 157 15.50 -3.56 -4.63
CA ASP A 157 15.10 -3.44 -6.05
C ASP A 157 14.04 -4.47 -6.42
N ILE A 158 14.26 -5.75 -6.10
CA ILE A 158 13.31 -6.84 -6.35
C ILE A 158 11.93 -6.51 -5.74
N TYR A 159 11.90 -6.13 -4.46
CA TYR A 159 10.64 -5.85 -3.78
C TYR A 159 9.93 -4.62 -4.35
N THR A 160 10.67 -3.56 -4.62
CA THR A 160 10.10 -2.33 -5.23
C THR A 160 9.50 -2.61 -6.59
N ARG A 161 10.14 -3.44 -7.43
CA ARG A 161 9.62 -3.86 -8.74
C ARG A 161 8.38 -4.73 -8.61
N LEU A 162 8.36 -5.68 -7.69
CA LEU A 162 7.20 -6.54 -7.43
C LEU A 162 6.00 -5.72 -6.96
N VAL A 163 6.21 -4.74 -6.08
CA VAL A 163 5.17 -3.80 -5.65
C VAL A 163 4.68 -2.96 -6.82
N GLY A 164 5.59 -2.42 -7.65
CA GLY A 164 5.23 -1.68 -8.86
C GLY A 164 4.33 -2.49 -9.79
N TRP A 165 4.70 -3.75 -10.07
CA TRP A 165 3.88 -4.66 -10.87
C TRP A 165 2.53 -4.99 -10.21
N SER A 166 2.49 -5.11 -8.88
CA SER A 166 1.24 -5.33 -8.17
C SER A 166 0.25 -4.19 -8.40
N LEU A 167 0.71 -2.94 -8.34
CA LEU A 167 -0.12 -1.76 -8.59
C LEU A 167 -0.52 -1.63 -10.07
N GLU A 168 0.38 -1.95 -10.99
CA GLU A 168 0.10 -1.88 -12.43
C GLU A 168 -0.93 -2.93 -12.85
N LEU A 169 -0.79 -4.17 -12.36
CA LEU A 169 -1.74 -5.25 -12.65
C LEU A 169 -3.09 -5.07 -11.94
N ASP A 170 -3.17 -4.28 -10.87
CA ASP A 170 -4.46 -3.87 -10.29
C ASP A 170 -5.23 -2.93 -11.22
N ARG A 171 -4.52 -2.12 -12.03
CA ARG A 171 -5.13 -1.24 -13.05
C ARG A 171 -5.52 -1.98 -14.32
N HIS A 172 -4.94 -3.18 -14.54
CA HIS A 172 -5.10 -4.00 -15.73
C HIS A 172 -5.47 -5.46 -15.38
N PRO A 173 -6.61 -5.69 -14.67
CA PRO A 173 -7.03 -7.02 -14.24
C PRO A 173 -7.30 -7.98 -15.42
N GLU A 174 -7.65 -7.42 -16.59
CA GLU A 174 -7.91 -8.15 -17.84
C GLU A 174 -6.69 -8.93 -18.36
N LEU A 175 -5.47 -8.59 -17.94
CA LEU A 175 -4.25 -9.30 -18.36
C LEU A 175 -4.10 -10.70 -17.74
N GLY A 176 -4.84 -11.00 -16.67
CA GLY A 176 -4.82 -12.31 -16.01
C GLY A 176 -3.48 -12.71 -15.35
N LEU A 177 -2.55 -11.76 -15.16
CA LEU A 177 -1.18 -12.03 -14.66
C LEU A 177 -1.07 -11.99 -13.13
N LYS A 178 -2.14 -11.66 -12.40
CA LYS A 178 -2.15 -11.49 -10.95
C LYS A 178 -1.71 -12.76 -10.20
N GLN A 179 -2.13 -13.95 -10.65
CA GLN A 179 -1.72 -15.20 -10.04
C GLN A 179 -0.22 -15.46 -10.22
N THR A 180 0.32 -15.20 -11.41
CA THR A 180 1.75 -15.36 -11.71
C THR A 180 2.60 -14.45 -10.81
N LEU A 181 2.18 -13.19 -10.63
CA LEU A 181 2.85 -12.28 -9.70
C LEU A 181 2.78 -12.77 -8.25
N THR A 182 1.63 -13.29 -7.82
CA THR A 182 1.45 -13.84 -6.47
C THR A 182 2.41 -15.02 -6.22
N ASP A 183 2.56 -15.90 -7.18
CA ASP A 183 3.46 -17.05 -7.08
C ASP A 183 4.93 -16.60 -7.07
N GLN A 184 5.29 -15.60 -7.88
CA GLN A 184 6.64 -14.99 -7.84
C GLN A 184 6.93 -14.30 -6.50
N MET A 185 5.98 -13.57 -5.92
CA MET A 185 6.10 -12.98 -4.58
C MET A 185 6.39 -14.04 -3.52
N ARG A 186 5.72 -15.20 -3.60
CA ARG A 186 5.96 -16.32 -2.67
C ARG A 186 7.35 -16.91 -2.84
N GLU A 187 7.81 -17.11 -4.07
CA GLU A 187 9.16 -17.59 -4.36
C GLU A 187 10.21 -16.62 -3.81
N CYS A 188 10.03 -15.32 -4.06
CA CYS A 188 10.89 -14.28 -3.52
C CYS A 188 10.90 -14.28 -1.99
N ASN A 189 9.74 -14.38 -1.32
CA ASN A 189 9.68 -14.44 0.14
C ASN A 189 10.35 -15.68 0.72
N LEU A 190 10.27 -16.84 0.05
CA LEU A 190 11.00 -18.05 0.45
C LEU A 190 12.52 -17.82 0.40
N ALA A 191 13.02 -17.22 -0.68
CA ALA A 191 14.44 -16.91 -0.84
C ALA A 191 14.89 -15.81 0.13
N PHE A 192 14.07 -14.78 0.31
CA PHE A 192 14.29 -13.70 1.27
C PHE A 192 14.38 -14.19 2.71
N GLY A 193 13.48 -15.09 3.13
CA GLY A 193 13.54 -15.70 4.45
C GLY A 193 14.89 -16.40 4.73
N LYS A 194 15.42 -17.14 3.74
CA LYS A 194 16.75 -17.76 3.84
C LYS A 194 17.88 -16.73 3.86
N PHE A 195 17.73 -15.64 3.11
CA PHE A 195 18.69 -14.53 3.09
C PHE A 195 18.78 -13.85 4.46
N ILE A 196 17.65 -13.54 5.09
CA ILE A 196 17.59 -12.94 6.43
C ILE A 196 18.19 -13.90 7.48
N GLU A 197 17.82 -15.17 7.45
CA GLU A 197 18.32 -16.18 8.39
C GLU A 197 19.85 -16.28 8.39
N ARG A 198 20.48 -16.11 7.21
CA ARG A 198 21.95 -16.16 7.06
C ARG A 198 22.67 -14.87 7.45
N ASN A 199 22.04 -13.72 7.24
CA ASN A 199 22.74 -12.43 7.30
C ASN A 199 22.38 -11.57 8.52
N TYR A 200 21.16 -11.70 9.08
CA TYR A 200 20.65 -10.79 10.09
C TYR A 200 21.52 -10.72 11.36
N ARG A 201 22.04 -11.84 11.83
CA ARG A 201 22.96 -11.87 12.98
C ARG A 201 24.17 -10.98 12.75
N ASN A 202 24.79 -11.07 11.56
CA ASN A 202 25.94 -10.22 11.22
C ASN A 202 25.54 -8.74 11.16
N TRP A 203 24.33 -8.42 10.70
CA TRP A 203 23.87 -7.04 10.61
C TRP A 203 23.69 -6.38 11.98
N VAL A 204 23.26 -7.09 12.98
CA VAL A 204 23.09 -6.53 14.32
C VAL A 204 24.41 -6.45 15.12
N GLU A 205 25.43 -7.18 14.70
CA GLU A 205 26.78 -7.15 15.29
C GLU A 205 27.69 -6.11 14.64
N GLN A 206 27.50 -5.84 13.33
CA GLN A 206 28.34 -4.95 12.54
C GLN A 206 27.69 -3.58 12.33
N SER A 207 28.53 -2.53 12.19
CA SER A 207 28.07 -1.16 11.90
C SER A 207 28.18 -0.75 10.43
N SER A 208 28.85 -1.55 9.59
CA SER A 208 29.09 -1.27 8.17
C SER A 208 28.87 -2.52 7.31
N GLY A 209 28.65 -2.35 6.02
CA GLY A 209 28.42 -3.47 5.09
C GLY A 209 27.05 -4.12 5.24
N ARG A 210 26.07 -3.42 5.81
CA ARG A 210 24.71 -3.87 6.06
C ARG A 210 23.69 -2.79 5.68
N PRO A 211 22.40 -3.14 5.52
CA PRO A 211 21.36 -2.14 5.30
C PRO A 211 21.21 -1.22 6.52
N THR A 212 20.58 -0.07 6.28
CA THR A 212 20.04 0.76 7.36
C THR A 212 18.99 -0.03 8.15
N LEU A 213 19.05 0.02 9.49
CA LEU A 213 18.10 -0.65 10.37
C LEU A 213 17.23 0.36 11.12
N SER A 214 16.12 -0.09 11.73
CA SER A 214 15.15 0.75 12.45
C SER A 214 15.77 1.76 13.42
N LEU A 215 16.83 1.37 14.13
CA LEU A 215 17.47 2.24 15.13
C LEU A 215 18.25 3.42 14.53
N GLU A 216 18.48 3.42 13.23
CA GLU A 216 19.26 4.46 12.55
C GLU A 216 18.39 5.54 11.89
N ILE A 217 17.07 5.37 11.89
CA ILE A 217 16.13 6.25 11.15
C ILE A 217 16.24 7.70 11.60
N VAL A 218 16.21 7.96 12.89
CA VAL A 218 16.28 9.34 13.41
C VAL A 218 17.66 9.94 13.14
N ASP A 219 18.73 9.17 13.34
CA ASP A 219 20.11 9.63 13.11
C ASP A 219 20.37 9.97 11.63
N ARG A 220 19.84 9.18 10.69
CA ARG A 220 20.13 9.33 9.27
C ARG A 220 19.19 10.28 8.54
N PHE A 221 17.93 10.40 8.97
CA PHE A 221 16.90 11.09 8.19
C PHE A 221 16.23 12.25 8.93
N VAL A 222 16.21 12.26 10.27
CA VAL A 222 15.59 13.35 11.03
C VAL A 222 16.64 14.37 11.49
N ILE A 223 17.72 13.92 12.09
CA ILE A 223 18.77 14.81 12.62
C ILE A 223 19.42 15.67 11.53
N PRO A 224 19.78 15.17 10.33
CA PRO A 224 20.32 16.02 9.27
C PRO A 224 19.36 17.11 8.83
N GLU A 225 18.05 16.84 8.77
CA GLU A 225 17.05 17.85 8.43
C GLU A 225 16.93 18.94 9.52
N LEU A 226 17.05 18.58 10.79
CA LEU A 226 17.11 19.56 11.88
C LEU A 226 18.30 20.51 11.75
N GLN A 227 19.41 20.05 11.21
CA GLN A 227 20.62 20.87 10.97
C GLN A 227 20.43 21.90 9.87
N THR A 228 19.48 21.71 8.94
CA THR A 228 19.17 22.68 7.87
C THR A 228 18.52 23.98 8.41
N GLY A 229 18.05 23.98 9.65
CA GLY A 229 17.34 25.11 10.23
C GLY A 229 15.82 25.07 10.05
N ARG A 230 15.29 24.16 9.24
CA ARG A 230 13.84 23.97 9.04
C ARG A 230 13.19 23.24 10.22
N SER A 231 11.88 23.37 10.33
CA SER A 231 11.08 22.54 11.24
C SER A 231 10.87 21.16 10.62
N VAL A 232 11.07 20.11 11.40
CA VAL A 232 10.91 18.73 10.95
C VAL A 232 9.63 18.14 11.55
N MET A 233 8.75 17.70 10.66
CA MET A 233 7.54 16.94 11.01
C MET A 233 7.83 15.47 10.74
N PHE A 234 8.08 14.70 11.79
CA PHE A 234 8.42 13.28 11.70
C PHE A 234 7.18 12.41 11.92
N PHE A 235 6.70 11.78 10.85
CA PHE A 235 5.56 10.88 10.89
C PHE A 235 6.01 9.42 10.91
N VAL A 236 5.44 8.64 11.82
CA VAL A 236 5.55 7.17 11.83
C VAL A 236 4.14 6.60 11.68
N ILE A 237 3.89 5.96 10.54
CA ILE A 237 2.60 5.32 10.24
C ILE A 237 2.74 3.85 10.62
N ASP A 238 2.04 3.43 11.67
CA ASP A 238 2.07 2.07 12.21
C ASP A 238 1.65 1.03 11.16
N CYS A 239 2.48 0.02 10.93
CA CYS A 239 2.17 -1.11 10.06
C CYS A 239 1.97 -0.78 8.56
N MET A 240 2.46 0.37 8.08
CA MET A 240 2.31 0.77 6.67
C MET A 240 3.30 0.03 5.77
N ARG A 241 2.79 -0.64 4.74
CA ARG A 241 3.58 -1.34 3.72
C ARG A 241 4.02 -0.40 2.59
N LEU A 242 5.02 -0.84 1.83
CA LEU A 242 5.51 -0.09 0.65
C LEU A 242 4.44 0.10 -0.42
N ASP A 243 3.59 -0.90 -0.68
CA ASP A 243 2.51 -0.81 -1.67
C ASP A 243 1.45 0.22 -1.27
N GLN A 244 1.15 0.35 0.01
CA GLN A 244 0.26 1.38 0.53
C GLN A 244 0.88 2.77 0.42
N TRP A 245 2.18 2.91 0.75
CA TRP A 245 2.87 4.16 0.54
C TRP A 245 2.86 4.60 -0.93
N MET A 246 3.12 3.71 -1.89
CA MET A 246 3.14 4.06 -3.31
C MET A 246 1.79 4.59 -3.79
N VAL A 247 0.68 4.08 -3.23
CA VAL A 247 -0.66 4.62 -3.49
C VAL A 247 -0.84 6.03 -2.89
N PHE A 248 -0.30 6.28 -1.69
CA PHE A 248 -0.35 7.61 -1.07
C PHE A 248 0.53 8.62 -1.81
N GLU A 249 1.70 8.18 -2.27
CA GLU A 249 2.64 9.01 -3.01
C GLU A 249 2.02 9.65 -4.25
N GLU A 250 1.23 8.90 -5.02
CA GLU A 250 0.51 9.43 -6.18
C GLU A 250 -0.37 10.65 -5.84
N LEU A 251 -0.98 10.63 -4.65
CA LEU A 251 -1.85 11.71 -4.17
C LEU A 251 -1.08 12.90 -3.59
N LEU A 252 0.19 12.71 -3.25
CA LEU A 252 1.04 13.72 -2.61
C LEU A 252 2.01 14.39 -3.57
N GLN A 253 2.28 13.81 -4.73
CA GLN A 253 3.22 14.33 -5.74
C GLN A 253 2.87 15.73 -6.24
N GLU A 254 1.59 16.09 -6.23
CA GLU A 254 1.13 17.43 -6.59
C GLU A 254 1.65 18.49 -5.60
N PHE A 255 1.73 18.14 -4.31
CA PHE A 255 2.04 19.07 -3.22
C PHE A 255 3.52 19.09 -2.84
N TYR A 256 4.22 17.96 -3.05
CA TYR A 256 5.55 17.75 -2.53
C TYR A 256 6.56 17.29 -3.61
N SER A 257 7.79 17.74 -3.44
CA SER A 257 8.95 17.03 -4.00
C SER A 257 9.28 15.87 -3.06
N ILE A 258 9.25 14.65 -3.57
CA ILE A 258 9.36 13.42 -2.76
C ILE A 258 10.64 12.70 -3.12
N SER A 259 11.45 12.38 -2.10
CA SER A 259 12.57 11.45 -2.21
C SER A 259 12.38 10.27 -1.28
N LYS A 260 12.81 9.08 -1.71
CA LYS A 260 12.65 7.82 -0.98
C LYS A 260 13.99 7.14 -0.79
N GLU A 261 14.19 6.62 0.41
CA GLU A 261 15.19 5.63 0.75
C GLU A 261 14.54 4.46 1.45
N TYR A 262 15.29 3.38 1.62
CA TYR A 262 14.77 2.16 2.20
C TYR A 262 15.61 1.69 3.37
N TYR A 263 14.98 1.02 4.31
CA TYR A 263 15.64 0.40 5.44
C TYR A 263 15.03 -0.96 5.75
N PHE A 264 15.68 -1.74 6.58
CA PHE A 264 15.17 -3.02 7.06
C PHE A 264 14.70 -2.89 8.51
N SER A 265 13.43 -3.25 8.76
CA SER A 265 12.93 -3.35 10.12
C SER A 265 13.70 -4.40 10.90
N ILE A 266 13.95 -4.11 12.18
CA ILE A 266 14.55 -5.10 13.06
C ILE A 266 13.57 -6.21 13.42
N LEU A 267 14.08 -7.36 13.81
CA LEU A 267 13.29 -8.50 14.23
C LEU A 267 13.06 -8.52 15.76
N PRO A 268 11.87 -8.93 16.21
CA PRO A 268 10.64 -9.13 15.44
C PRO A 268 10.15 -7.85 14.80
N THR A 269 9.53 -7.92 13.62
CA THR A 269 8.92 -6.80 12.91
C THR A 269 7.58 -6.42 13.57
N ALA A 270 7.67 -5.98 14.80
CA ALA A 270 6.52 -5.69 15.65
C ALA A 270 6.73 -4.39 16.41
N THR A 271 5.63 -3.68 16.65
CA THR A 271 5.60 -2.35 17.27
C THR A 271 6.46 -2.22 18.53
N PRO A 272 6.43 -3.16 19.52
CA PRO A 272 7.23 -3.04 20.74
C PRO A 272 8.74 -3.09 20.52
N TYR A 273 9.19 -3.62 19.41
CA TYR A 273 10.61 -3.75 19.06
C TYR A 273 11.02 -2.67 18.08
N SER A 274 10.40 -2.65 16.91
CA SER A 274 10.81 -1.80 15.78
C SER A 274 10.58 -0.31 16.06
N ARG A 275 9.41 0.08 16.58
CA ARG A 275 9.10 1.50 16.83
C ARG A 275 9.90 2.05 18.01
N ASN A 276 10.05 1.27 19.08
CA ASN A 276 10.92 1.66 20.17
C ASN A 276 12.38 1.79 19.73
N ALA A 277 12.85 0.96 18.79
CA ALA A 277 14.19 1.11 18.22
C ALA A 277 14.33 2.40 17.40
N ILE A 278 13.32 2.78 16.60
CA ILE A 278 13.30 4.06 15.86
C ILE A 278 13.44 5.23 16.83
N PHE A 279 12.59 5.30 17.85
CA PHE A 279 12.58 6.43 18.78
C PHE A 279 13.76 6.44 19.75
N SER A 280 14.26 5.28 20.16
CA SER A 280 15.39 5.20 21.08
C SER A 280 16.77 5.24 20.39
N GLY A 281 16.86 4.97 19.08
CA GLY A 281 18.13 4.80 18.37
C GLY A 281 18.98 3.68 18.99
N SER A 282 18.35 2.59 19.46
CA SER A 282 19.02 1.49 20.16
C SER A 282 18.29 0.17 19.91
N PHE A 283 19.02 -0.93 19.97
CA PHE A 283 18.38 -2.25 19.94
C PHE A 283 17.56 -2.52 21.21
N PRO A 284 16.55 -3.39 21.16
CA PRO A 284 15.69 -3.68 22.30
C PRO A 284 16.43 -4.15 23.54
N CYS A 285 17.47 -4.97 23.42
CA CYS A 285 18.29 -5.39 24.56
C CYS A 285 19.05 -4.22 25.19
N ASP A 286 19.51 -3.25 24.39
CA ASP A 286 20.20 -2.07 24.89
C ASP A 286 19.24 -1.10 25.58
N VAL A 287 17.99 -1.02 25.10
CA VAL A 287 16.93 -0.22 25.75
C VAL A 287 16.60 -0.82 27.11
N GLU A 288 16.41 -2.12 27.20
CA GLU A 288 16.17 -2.83 28.47
C GLU A 288 17.29 -2.57 29.50
N LEU A 289 18.55 -2.61 29.06
CA LEU A 289 19.70 -2.41 29.92
C LEU A 289 19.90 -0.94 30.35
N ARG A 290 19.72 0.01 29.43
CA ARG A 290 19.99 1.43 29.70
C ARG A 290 18.83 2.16 30.38
N TYR A 291 17.61 1.72 30.10
CA TYR A 291 16.38 2.37 30.54
C TYR A 291 15.39 1.34 31.10
N PRO A 292 15.79 0.59 32.17
CA PRO A 292 14.94 -0.47 32.73
C PRO A 292 13.57 0.02 33.19
N ASP A 293 13.48 1.28 33.62
CA ASP A 293 12.22 1.91 34.06
C ASP A 293 11.28 2.27 32.91
N LEU A 294 11.81 2.37 31.69
CA LEU A 294 11.05 2.63 30.46
C LEU A 294 10.80 1.36 29.64
N TRP A 295 11.21 0.20 30.16
CA TRP A 295 11.03 -1.10 29.53
C TRP A 295 10.19 -2.01 30.41
N ASP A 296 8.93 -2.21 30.02
CA ASP A 296 8.01 -3.08 30.77
C ASP A 296 8.30 -4.56 30.50
N LYS A 297 8.64 -5.30 31.56
CA LYS A 297 9.03 -6.72 31.46
C LYS A 297 7.84 -7.67 31.52
N ASN A 298 6.69 -7.22 32.03
CA ASN A 298 5.62 -8.11 32.48
C ASN A 298 4.39 -8.11 31.55
N GLU A 299 4.35 -7.28 30.52
CA GLU A 299 3.16 -7.15 29.70
C GLU A 299 3.36 -7.73 28.30
N ASP A 300 2.42 -8.60 27.90
CA ASP A 300 2.29 -9.10 26.53
C ASP A 300 1.50 -8.16 25.62
N ASP A 301 0.94 -7.09 26.19
CA ASP A 301 0.16 -6.10 25.44
C ASP A 301 1.11 -5.15 24.67
N GLU A 302 1.00 -5.17 23.34
CA GLU A 302 1.78 -4.30 22.47
C GLU A 302 1.55 -2.81 22.76
N SER A 303 0.34 -2.41 23.18
CA SER A 303 0.01 -1.01 23.47
C SER A 303 0.75 -0.46 24.69
N SER A 304 0.98 -1.28 25.71
CA SER A 304 1.61 -0.86 26.95
C SER A 304 3.11 -0.63 26.80
N ARG A 305 3.79 -1.39 25.96
CA ARG A 305 5.24 -1.27 25.72
C ARG A 305 5.63 -0.01 24.96
N ASN A 306 4.70 0.58 24.22
CA ASN A 306 4.92 1.76 23.38
C ASN A 306 4.45 3.07 24.02
N ARG A 307 4.37 3.12 25.35
CA ARG A 307 3.97 4.33 26.09
C ARG A 307 5.11 5.34 26.26
N TYR A 308 6.36 4.95 26.06
CA TYR A 308 7.55 5.75 26.37
C TYR A 308 8.28 6.29 25.13
N GLU A 309 7.67 6.27 23.97
CA GLU A 309 8.26 6.70 22.69
C GLU A 309 8.79 8.15 22.76
N ARG A 310 8.05 9.06 23.42
CA ARG A 310 8.49 10.44 23.66
C ARG A 310 9.81 10.46 24.47
N GLN A 311 9.84 9.76 25.59
CA GLN A 311 11.00 9.70 26.47
C GLN A 311 12.21 9.08 25.75
N PHE A 312 12.00 8.09 24.89
CA PHE A 312 13.05 7.52 24.06
C PHE A 312 13.63 8.55 23.08
N MET A 313 12.80 9.33 22.41
CA MET A 313 13.25 10.40 21.52
C MET A 313 14.06 11.46 22.31
N ASP A 314 13.58 11.88 23.46
CA ASP A 314 14.29 12.83 24.31
C ASP A 314 15.68 12.28 24.71
N LYS A 315 15.76 11.00 25.10
CA LYS A 315 17.01 10.31 25.42
C LYS A 315 17.95 10.16 24.22
N LEU A 316 17.42 9.93 23.03
CA LEU A 316 18.20 9.89 21.81
C LEU A 316 18.83 11.24 21.51
N LEU A 317 18.05 12.32 21.52
CA LEU A 317 18.53 13.69 21.29
C LEU A 317 19.59 14.10 22.34
N GLU A 318 19.36 13.78 23.60
CA GLU A 318 20.32 14.01 24.68
C GLU A 318 21.67 13.31 24.40
N ARG A 319 21.65 12.03 24.01
CA ARG A 319 22.87 11.27 23.64
C ARG A 319 23.59 11.87 22.44
N ARG A 320 22.86 12.47 21.50
CA ARG A 320 23.40 13.15 20.32
C ARG A 320 23.80 14.60 20.60
N ARG A 321 23.64 15.08 21.87
CA ARG A 321 23.93 16.45 22.28
C ARG A 321 23.13 17.50 21.50
N ILE A 322 21.90 17.17 21.12
CA ILE A 322 20.99 18.04 20.39
C ILE A 322 20.01 18.66 21.40
N SER A 323 20.09 19.97 21.53
CA SER A 323 19.15 20.75 22.35
C SER A 323 18.27 21.59 21.43
N LEU A 324 16.98 21.38 21.49
CA LEU A 324 15.98 22.08 20.67
C LEU A 324 15.14 23.01 21.54
N LYS A 325 14.89 24.23 21.04
CA LYS A 325 13.98 25.19 21.67
C LYS A 325 13.02 25.73 20.59
N PRO A 326 11.71 25.69 20.83
CA PRO A 326 11.03 25.02 21.95
C PRO A 326 11.29 23.50 21.98
N GLU A 327 10.98 22.85 23.10
CA GLU A 327 11.13 21.40 23.25
C GLU A 327 10.39 20.62 22.17
N PRO A 328 10.92 19.46 21.76
CA PRO A 328 10.26 18.58 20.80
C PRO A 328 8.84 18.20 21.24
N LYS A 329 7.92 18.13 20.29
CA LYS A 329 6.56 17.65 20.55
C LYS A 329 6.41 16.21 20.07
N TYR A 330 5.57 15.48 20.79
CA TYR A 330 5.17 14.11 20.44
C TYR A 330 3.66 13.99 20.49
N VAL A 331 3.07 13.38 19.45
CA VAL A 331 1.63 13.14 19.33
C VAL A 331 1.42 11.70 18.86
N LYS A 332 0.47 10.98 19.49
CA LYS A 332 0.06 9.65 19.06
C LYS A 332 -1.44 9.67 18.76
N ILE A 333 -1.79 9.48 17.50
CA ILE A 333 -3.17 9.53 17.01
C ILE A 333 -3.72 8.10 17.01
N LEU A 334 -4.64 7.83 17.95
CA LEU A 334 -5.28 6.53 18.13
C LEU A 334 -6.74 6.52 17.64
N ASP A 335 -7.37 7.68 17.52
CA ASP A 335 -8.75 7.81 17.09
C ASP A 335 -8.97 8.97 16.11
N PRO A 336 -10.03 8.92 15.28
CA PRO A 336 -10.28 9.94 14.25
C PRO A 336 -10.62 11.33 14.80
N GLU A 337 -11.24 11.45 15.97
CA GLU A 337 -11.62 12.76 16.55
C GLU A 337 -10.40 13.52 17.01
N PHE A 338 -9.51 12.84 17.73
CA PHE A 338 -8.23 13.41 18.11
C PHE A 338 -7.40 13.76 16.87
N GLY A 339 -7.41 12.90 15.83
CA GLY A 339 -6.77 13.19 14.55
C GLY A 339 -7.24 14.51 13.92
N ARG A 340 -8.55 14.76 13.88
CA ARG A 340 -9.12 16.03 13.37
C ARG A 340 -8.72 17.23 14.22
N SER A 341 -8.63 17.06 15.53
CA SER A 341 -8.15 18.12 16.44
C SER A 341 -6.70 18.52 16.13
N ILE A 342 -5.82 17.53 15.91
CA ILE A 342 -4.43 17.77 15.54
C ILE A 342 -4.34 18.41 14.13
N GLU A 343 -5.11 17.94 13.16
CA GLU A 343 -5.18 18.52 11.82
C GLU A 343 -5.51 20.02 11.88
N SER A 344 -6.52 20.42 12.66
CA SER A 344 -6.93 21.82 12.79
C SER A 344 -5.84 22.72 13.38
N THR A 345 -4.93 22.17 14.14
CA THR A 345 -3.85 22.88 14.87
C THR A 345 -2.45 22.58 14.34
N ILE A 346 -2.31 21.84 13.24
CA ILE A 346 -1.02 21.32 12.74
C ILE A 346 0.02 22.43 12.48
N ASN A 347 -0.42 23.61 12.05
CA ASN A 347 0.48 24.77 11.85
C ASN A 347 1.16 25.23 13.14
N SER A 348 0.55 25.05 14.32
CA SER A 348 1.17 25.37 15.60
C SER A 348 2.27 24.34 15.96
N TYR A 349 2.10 23.10 15.54
CA TYR A 349 3.14 22.07 15.70
C TYR A 349 4.32 22.31 14.76
N ALA A 350 4.07 22.81 13.55
CA ALA A 350 5.10 23.17 12.58
C ALA A 350 6.00 24.34 13.03
N GLN A 351 5.64 25.08 14.07
CA GLN A 351 6.51 26.11 14.69
C GLN A 351 7.56 25.50 15.63
N THR A 352 7.41 24.22 15.99
CA THR A 352 8.39 23.48 16.79
C THR A 352 9.46 22.90 15.88
N ARG A 353 10.72 22.94 16.31
CA ARG A 353 11.85 22.43 15.50
C ARG A 353 11.71 20.93 15.16
N LEU A 354 11.14 20.16 16.07
CA LEU A 354 10.82 18.74 15.87
C LEU A 354 9.44 18.42 16.46
N THR A 355 8.57 17.88 15.61
CA THR A 355 7.32 17.27 16.06
C THR A 355 7.25 15.85 15.52
N SER A 356 7.15 14.87 16.41
CA SER A 356 6.93 13.46 16.06
C SER A 356 5.46 13.11 16.17
N ILE A 357 4.90 12.52 15.11
CA ILE A 357 3.48 12.13 15.04
C ILE A 357 3.40 10.65 14.68
N VAL A 358 2.79 9.86 15.55
CA VAL A 358 2.51 8.44 15.30
C VAL A 358 1.04 8.28 14.92
N VAL A 359 0.77 7.53 13.85
CA VAL A 359 -0.60 7.27 13.33
C VAL A 359 -0.84 5.77 13.29
N ASN A 360 -1.77 5.26 14.09
CA ASN A 360 -2.00 3.82 14.27
C ASN A 360 -3.08 3.23 13.33
N PHE A 361 -3.66 4.00 12.44
CA PHE A 361 -4.85 3.56 11.70
C PHE A 361 -4.59 2.36 10.77
N VAL A 362 -3.44 2.29 10.10
CA VAL A 362 -3.17 1.18 9.15
C VAL A 362 -3.08 -0.15 9.89
N ASP A 363 -2.48 -0.16 11.06
CA ASP A 363 -2.45 -1.32 11.95
C ASP A 363 -3.87 -1.71 12.43
N MET A 364 -4.65 -0.73 12.87
CA MET A 364 -6.05 -0.94 13.25
C MET A 364 -6.89 -1.50 12.08
N LEU A 365 -6.62 -1.06 10.85
CA LEU A 365 -7.30 -1.58 9.66
C LEU A 365 -6.92 -3.03 9.37
N ALA A 366 -5.64 -3.40 9.53
CA ALA A 366 -5.14 -4.76 9.35
C ALA A 366 -5.77 -5.72 10.36
N HIS A 367 -5.80 -5.33 11.63
CA HIS A 367 -6.47 -6.10 12.69
C HIS A 367 -8.00 -6.13 12.51
N GLY A 368 -8.62 -5.00 12.21
CA GLY A 368 -10.06 -4.90 11.98
C GLY A 368 -10.54 -5.78 10.82
N ARG A 369 -9.78 -5.83 9.71
CA ARG A 369 -10.08 -6.77 8.62
C ARG A 369 -9.96 -8.22 9.08
N SER A 370 -8.99 -8.53 9.91
CA SER A 370 -8.79 -9.89 10.41
C SER A 370 -9.95 -10.37 11.30
N ASP A 371 -10.57 -9.46 12.04
CA ASP A 371 -11.62 -9.77 13.01
C ASP A 371 -13.05 -9.60 12.49
N SER A 372 -13.24 -8.77 11.43
CA SER A 372 -14.55 -8.45 10.88
C SER A 372 -14.83 -9.19 9.58
N SER A 373 -15.91 -10.00 9.55
CA SER A 373 -16.38 -10.65 8.31
C SER A 373 -16.78 -9.64 7.24
N LEU A 374 -17.37 -8.50 7.64
CA LEU A 374 -17.74 -7.43 6.72
C LEU A 374 -16.50 -6.81 6.04
N LEU A 375 -15.45 -6.53 6.81
CA LEU A 375 -14.21 -5.99 6.22
C LEU A 375 -13.48 -7.02 5.35
N LYS A 376 -13.58 -8.32 5.65
CA LYS A 376 -13.09 -9.38 4.77
C LYS A 376 -13.85 -9.44 3.44
N GLU A 377 -15.14 -9.17 3.46
CA GLU A 377 -15.98 -9.11 2.25
C GLU A 377 -15.65 -7.86 1.40
N ILE A 378 -15.45 -6.69 2.05
CA ILE A 378 -15.10 -5.44 1.37
C ILE A 378 -13.67 -5.50 0.80
N ALA A 379 -12.74 -6.11 1.52
CA ALA A 379 -11.34 -6.24 1.12
C ALA A 379 -10.90 -7.71 1.09
N PRO A 380 -11.40 -8.52 0.11
CA PRO A 380 -11.15 -9.95 0.04
C PRO A 380 -9.72 -10.30 -0.36
N ASP A 381 -9.01 -9.40 -0.98
CA ASP A 381 -7.64 -9.60 -1.46
C ASP A 381 -6.75 -8.36 -1.25
N GLU A 382 -5.49 -8.46 -1.66
CA GLU A 382 -4.48 -7.39 -1.54
C GLU A 382 -4.86 -6.12 -2.32
N SER A 383 -5.44 -6.26 -3.51
CA SER A 383 -5.88 -5.14 -4.34
C SER A 383 -7.00 -4.35 -3.66
N ALA A 384 -8.02 -5.05 -3.19
CA ALA A 384 -9.13 -4.45 -2.48
C ALA A 384 -8.67 -3.81 -1.15
N TYR A 385 -7.70 -4.44 -0.46
CA TYR A 385 -7.11 -3.87 0.76
C TYR A 385 -6.35 -2.57 0.48
N ARG A 386 -5.58 -2.49 -0.62
CA ARG A 386 -4.94 -1.23 -1.07
C ARG A 386 -5.96 -0.15 -1.41
N SER A 387 -7.04 -0.52 -2.11
CA SER A 387 -8.13 0.40 -2.46
C SER A 387 -8.83 0.96 -1.22
N LEU A 388 -9.08 0.11 -0.22
CA LEU A 388 -9.66 0.52 1.06
C LEU A 388 -8.72 1.47 1.81
N THR A 389 -7.43 1.16 1.84
CA THR A 389 -6.41 2.03 2.47
C THR A 389 -6.30 3.38 1.76
N ARG A 390 -6.37 3.41 0.41
CA ARG A 390 -6.41 4.65 -0.37
C ARG A 390 -7.64 5.50 -0.05
N SER A 391 -8.81 4.88 -0.01
CA SER A 391 -10.06 5.57 0.31
C SER A 391 -10.00 6.18 1.71
N TRP A 392 -9.50 5.42 2.70
CA TRP A 392 -9.28 5.97 4.03
C TRP A 392 -8.32 7.16 4.00
N PHE A 393 -7.18 7.02 3.33
CA PHE A 393 -6.15 8.06 3.33
C PHE A 393 -6.68 9.40 2.84
N VAL A 394 -7.42 9.43 1.73
CA VAL A 394 -7.99 10.65 1.14
C VAL A 394 -8.92 11.39 2.13
N HIS A 395 -9.64 10.65 2.97
CA HIS A 395 -10.58 11.20 3.96
C HIS A 395 -9.98 11.32 5.37
N SER A 396 -8.71 10.99 5.56
CA SER A 396 -8.05 10.98 6.87
C SER A 396 -7.52 12.36 7.27
N SER A 397 -7.43 12.59 8.58
CA SER A 397 -6.72 13.74 9.14
C SER A 397 -5.23 13.75 8.76
N LEU A 398 -4.62 12.58 8.47
CA LEU A 398 -3.25 12.49 8.00
C LEU A 398 -3.09 13.21 6.65
N TYR A 399 -3.96 12.93 5.68
CA TYR A 399 -3.93 13.63 4.39
C TYR A 399 -4.18 15.13 4.52
N GLY A 400 -5.14 15.51 5.37
CA GLY A 400 -5.41 16.93 5.66
C GLY A 400 -4.22 17.66 6.30
N MET A 401 -3.54 17.01 7.27
CA MET A 401 -2.31 17.53 7.85
C MET A 401 -1.21 17.72 6.81
N LEU A 402 -0.96 16.71 5.98
CA LEU A 402 0.07 16.78 4.93
C LEU A 402 -0.26 17.88 3.91
N ARG A 403 -1.51 18.01 3.45
CA ARG A 403 -1.94 19.12 2.58
C ARG A 403 -1.75 20.49 3.22
N THR A 404 -1.99 20.62 4.52
CA THR A 404 -1.79 21.89 5.24
C THR A 404 -0.31 22.23 5.35
N LEU A 405 0.52 21.25 5.69
CA LEU A 405 1.97 21.41 5.80
C LEU A 405 2.65 21.74 4.47
N SER A 406 2.09 21.29 3.33
CA SER A 406 2.65 21.58 2.00
C SER A 406 2.66 23.06 1.62
N ARG A 407 1.90 23.89 2.35
CA ARG A 407 1.87 25.35 2.17
C ARG A 407 2.98 26.08 2.94
N ASN A 408 3.75 25.36 3.77
CA ASN A 408 4.80 25.95 4.61
C ASN A 408 6.19 25.53 4.14
N LYS A 409 6.88 26.40 3.39
CA LYS A 409 8.22 26.14 2.83
C LYS A 409 9.31 25.93 3.89
N ASN A 410 9.07 26.30 5.15
CA ASN A 410 10.03 26.11 6.24
C ASN A 410 9.89 24.74 6.94
N VAL A 411 9.02 23.87 6.42
CA VAL A 411 8.80 22.53 6.96
C VAL A 411 9.41 21.48 6.03
N THR A 412 10.13 20.53 6.60
CA THR A 412 10.43 19.26 5.97
C THR A 412 9.62 18.17 6.65
N VAL A 413 8.93 17.35 5.87
CA VAL A 413 8.24 16.17 6.39
C VAL A 413 9.13 14.96 6.16
N VAL A 414 9.43 14.23 7.23
CA VAL A 414 10.04 12.90 7.18
C VAL A 414 8.98 11.90 7.60
N LEU A 415 8.64 10.98 6.72
CA LEU A 415 7.60 9.97 6.97
C LEU A 415 8.19 8.57 6.82
N THR A 416 7.83 7.68 7.74
CA THR A 416 8.23 6.27 7.69
C THR A 416 7.16 5.40 8.36
N THR A 417 7.44 4.13 8.48
CA THR A 417 6.68 3.13 9.23
C THR A 417 7.64 2.37 10.15
N ASP A 418 7.19 1.60 11.09
CA ASP A 418 8.03 0.78 11.98
C ASP A 418 8.15 -0.67 11.48
N HIS A 419 7.12 -1.20 10.89
CA HIS A 419 7.05 -2.48 10.21
C HIS A 419 5.92 -2.49 9.19
N GLY A 420 5.88 -3.49 8.32
CA GLY A 420 4.71 -3.75 7.50
C GLY A 420 3.93 -4.96 8.02
N SER A 421 3.09 -5.53 7.15
CA SER A 421 2.31 -6.74 7.45
C SER A 421 2.22 -7.64 6.23
N ILE A 422 2.02 -8.93 6.47
CA ILE A 422 1.81 -9.91 5.41
C ILE A 422 0.46 -10.60 5.58
N ARG A 423 -0.18 -10.94 4.47
CA ARG A 423 -1.37 -11.78 4.46
C ARG A 423 -1.00 -13.21 4.80
N SER A 424 -1.31 -13.64 6.02
CA SER A 424 -0.94 -14.94 6.57
C SER A 424 -1.88 -16.04 6.10
N LEU A 425 -1.35 -17.04 5.41
CA LEU A 425 -2.15 -18.10 4.76
C LEU A 425 -1.85 -19.49 5.31
N ARG A 426 -0.65 -19.73 5.85
CA ARG A 426 -0.16 -21.04 6.28
C ARG A 426 0.06 -21.09 7.79
N GLY A 427 -0.75 -21.88 8.49
CA GLY A 427 -0.55 -22.09 9.91
C GLY A 427 0.53 -23.14 10.20
N SER A 428 1.42 -22.84 11.14
CA SER A 428 2.42 -23.77 11.66
C SER A 428 2.16 -24.06 13.12
N LYS A 429 2.25 -25.35 13.50
CA LYS A 429 2.04 -25.80 14.86
C LYS A 429 3.24 -25.44 15.73
N VAL A 430 2.97 -24.83 16.89
CA VAL A 430 3.99 -24.50 17.88
C VAL A 430 3.71 -25.24 19.17
N LEU A 431 4.76 -25.85 19.70
CA LEU A 431 4.79 -26.38 21.06
C LEU A 431 5.62 -25.43 21.93
N GLY A 432 5.19 -25.16 23.14
CA GLY A 432 5.87 -24.31 24.12
C GLY A 432 5.24 -24.48 25.49
N ASP A 433 5.82 -23.83 26.49
CA ASP A 433 5.24 -23.79 27.82
C ASP A 433 4.01 -22.86 27.90
N ARG A 434 3.33 -22.83 29.06
CA ARG A 434 2.14 -22.01 29.26
C ARG A 434 2.43 -20.49 29.32
N GLU A 435 3.69 -20.13 29.53
CA GLU A 435 4.15 -18.74 29.63
C GLU A 435 4.64 -18.19 28.28
N ALA A 436 4.56 -18.99 27.20
CA ALA A 436 4.96 -18.53 25.87
C ALA A 436 3.99 -17.47 25.34
N SER A 437 4.55 -16.47 24.64
CA SER A 437 3.79 -15.32 24.12
C SER A 437 2.66 -15.72 23.15
N THR A 438 1.64 -14.90 23.05
CA THR A 438 0.45 -15.17 22.22
C THR A 438 0.58 -14.70 20.78
N ASN A 439 1.58 -13.88 20.44
CA ASN A 439 1.76 -13.31 19.10
C ASN A 439 1.79 -14.39 18.00
N LEU A 440 1.24 -14.05 16.83
CA LEU A 440 1.05 -15.02 15.75
C LEU A 440 2.28 -15.19 14.85
N ARG A 441 3.11 -14.16 14.72
CA ARG A 441 4.26 -14.18 13.83
C ARG A 441 5.61 -14.34 14.54
N TYR A 442 5.65 -14.11 15.84
CA TYR A 442 6.81 -14.42 16.68
C TYR A 442 6.36 -14.97 18.03
N LYS A 443 7.20 -15.71 18.66
CA LYS A 443 6.98 -16.18 20.03
C LYS A 443 8.29 -16.21 20.82
N TYR A 444 8.18 -15.93 22.08
CA TYR A 444 9.24 -16.20 23.05
C TYR A 444 8.70 -17.07 24.18
N GLY A 445 9.54 -17.93 24.72
CA GLY A 445 9.17 -18.89 25.76
C GLY A 445 10.21 -19.98 25.88
N ARG A 446 9.95 -20.93 26.80
CA ARG A 446 10.80 -22.11 26.98
C ARG A 446 10.33 -23.26 26.12
N ASN A 447 11.26 -24.10 25.70
CA ASN A 447 10.96 -25.32 24.95
C ASN A 447 10.13 -25.10 23.65
N LEU A 448 10.29 -23.93 23.02
CA LEU A 448 9.58 -23.65 21.76
C LEU A 448 10.06 -24.61 20.66
N LYS A 449 9.09 -25.24 20.00
CA LYS A 449 9.29 -26.12 18.84
C LYS A 449 8.27 -25.79 17.76
N SER A 450 8.72 -25.73 16.52
CA SER A 450 7.89 -25.54 15.33
C SER A 450 8.57 -26.21 14.14
N ASP A 451 7.97 -26.14 12.96
CA ASP A 451 8.59 -26.57 11.72
C ASP A 451 9.73 -25.61 11.34
N GLU A 452 10.93 -26.13 11.08
CA GLU A 452 12.10 -25.36 10.67
C GLU A 452 11.89 -24.63 9.33
N LYS A 453 11.00 -25.11 8.48
CA LYS A 453 10.61 -24.42 7.24
C LYS A 453 9.81 -23.15 7.53
N ALA A 454 9.02 -23.15 8.60
CA ALA A 454 8.11 -22.06 8.94
C ALA A 454 8.74 -21.00 9.86
N ALA A 455 9.88 -21.26 10.50
CA ALA A 455 10.41 -20.40 11.54
C ALA A 455 11.94 -20.27 11.52
N ILE A 456 12.42 -19.11 11.97
CA ILE A 456 13.79 -18.89 12.42
C ILE A 456 13.83 -19.17 13.93
N PHE A 457 14.75 -20.02 14.37
CA PHE A 457 14.96 -20.36 15.78
C PHE A 457 16.13 -19.57 16.37
N ILE A 458 15.86 -18.78 17.40
CA ILE A 458 16.84 -17.95 18.09
C ILE A 458 17.04 -18.54 19.49
N LYS A 459 18.08 -19.34 19.64
CA LYS A 459 18.42 -20.02 20.92
C LYS A 459 18.98 -19.04 21.95
N ASN A 460 19.80 -18.08 21.48
CA ASN A 460 20.37 -17.05 22.33
C ASN A 460 19.81 -15.68 21.86
N PRO A 461 18.89 -15.05 22.59
CA PRO A 461 18.29 -13.77 22.22
C PRO A 461 19.31 -12.65 21.99
N GLN A 462 20.44 -12.67 22.70
CA GLN A 462 21.48 -11.65 22.57
C GLN A 462 22.14 -11.63 21.19
N ASP A 463 22.21 -12.78 20.49
CA ASP A 463 22.75 -12.86 19.13
C ASP A 463 21.91 -12.04 18.13
N PHE A 464 20.66 -11.77 18.46
CA PHE A 464 19.73 -10.96 17.68
C PHE A 464 19.39 -9.61 18.35
N LYS A 465 20.15 -9.21 19.38
CA LYS A 465 19.92 -7.99 20.17
C LYS A 465 18.53 -7.92 20.77
N LEU A 466 17.95 -9.07 21.09
CA LEU A 466 16.65 -9.20 21.73
C LEU A 466 16.76 -9.16 23.26
N PRO A 467 15.70 -8.73 23.96
CA PRO A 467 15.66 -8.72 25.41
C PRO A 467 15.81 -10.14 26.01
N ASN A 468 16.47 -10.20 27.16
CA ASN A 468 16.58 -11.46 27.89
C ASN A 468 15.35 -11.64 28.82
N ARG A 469 14.46 -12.55 28.45
CA ARG A 469 13.22 -12.85 29.18
C ARG A 469 13.38 -13.89 30.29
N GLY A 470 14.62 -14.30 30.63
CA GLY A 470 14.92 -15.25 31.66
C GLY A 470 15.73 -16.47 31.17
N VAL A 471 16.01 -17.40 32.10
CA VAL A 471 16.82 -18.57 31.82
C VAL A 471 16.11 -19.52 30.86
N ALA A 472 16.80 -19.95 29.79
CA ALA A 472 16.31 -20.88 28.77
C ALA A 472 15.10 -20.38 27.94
N VAL A 473 14.82 -19.08 27.96
CA VAL A 473 13.83 -18.48 27.03
C VAL A 473 14.50 -18.27 25.69
N ASN A 474 13.87 -18.77 24.63
CA ASN A 474 14.28 -18.62 23.26
C ASN A 474 13.17 -17.92 22.46
N TYR A 475 13.47 -17.49 21.22
CA TYR A 475 12.52 -16.89 20.30
C TYR A 475 12.38 -17.77 19.08
N ILE A 476 11.18 -17.74 18.49
CA ILE A 476 10.92 -18.20 17.14
C ILE A 476 10.23 -17.09 16.36
N ILE A 477 10.62 -16.90 15.11
CA ILE A 477 10.08 -15.87 14.22
C ILE A 477 9.60 -16.55 12.94
N ALA A 478 8.33 -16.31 12.56
CA ALA A 478 7.73 -16.90 11.38
C ALA A 478 8.34 -16.33 10.09
N LYS A 479 8.55 -17.17 9.11
CA LYS A 479 9.00 -16.82 7.77
C LYS A 479 7.81 -16.73 6.81
N GLU A 480 7.95 -15.99 5.72
CA GLU A 480 6.97 -15.93 4.64
C GLU A 480 5.55 -15.62 5.18
N ASP A 481 4.53 -16.29 4.70
CA ASP A 481 3.13 -16.16 5.11
C ASP A 481 2.69 -17.13 6.22
N TYR A 482 3.67 -17.74 6.94
CA TYR A 482 3.36 -18.61 8.08
C TYR A 482 2.90 -17.82 9.31
N TYR A 483 2.01 -18.42 10.10
CA TYR A 483 1.62 -17.96 11.43
C TYR A 483 1.58 -19.14 12.42
N PHE A 484 1.78 -18.87 13.70
CA PHE A 484 1.92 -19.88 14.73
C PHE A 484 0.59 -20.15 15.45
N VAL A 485 0.26 -21.43 15.57
CA VAL A 485 -0.95 -21.90 16.25
C VAL A 485 -0.57 -22.95 17.29
N TYR A 486 -1.08 -22.82 18.52
CA TYR A 486 -0.91 -23.83 19.55
C TYR A 486 -1.75 -25.08 19.27
N PRO A 487 -1.34 -26.26 19.79
CA PRO A 487 -2.08 -27.52 19.59
C PRO A 487 -3.49 -27.50 20.14
N THR A 488 -3.72 -26.74 21.23
CA THR A 488 -5.05 -26.60 21.84
C THR A 488 -5.98 -25.85 20.87
N ASP A 489 -7.11 -26.48 20.54
CA ASP A 489 -8.09 -25.98 19.57
C ASP A 489 -7.45 -25.62 18.19
N TYR A 490 -6.45 -26.40 17.76
CA TYR A 490 -5.63 -26.13 16.58
C TYR A 490 -6.47 -25.77 15.34
N HIS A 491 -7.48 -26.56 14.99
CA HIS A 491 -8.29 -26.33 13.81
C HIS A 491 -9.13 -25.05 13.91
N LYS A 492 -9.60 -24.69 15.10
CA LYS A 492 -10.34 -23.45 15.34
C LYS A 492 -9.46 -22.24 15.06
N TYR A 493 -8.27 -22.17 15.68
CA TYR A 493 -7.35 -21.05 15.51
C TYR A 493 -6.70 -21.02 14.14
N LEU A 494 -6.45 -22.19 13.51
CA LEU A 494 -6.00 -22.29 12.15
C LEU A 494 -6.98 -21.59 11.19
N ASN A 495 -8.26 -21.85 11.33
CA ASN A 495 -9.27 -21.22 10.49
C ASN A 495 -9.52 -19.73 10.84
N GLN A 496 -9.43 -19.38 12.11
CA GLN A 496 -9.62 -18.02 12.59
C GLN A 496 -8.56 -17.05 12.02
N TYR A 497 -7.29 -17.44 12.05
CA TYR A 497 -6.17 -16.58 11.66
C TYR A 497 -5.74 -16.72 10.21
N ARG A 498 -6.26 -17.73 9.51
CA ARG A 498 -6.04 -17.85 8.08
C ARG A 498 -6.63 -16.65 7.36
N ASP A 499 -5.86 -16.11 6.39
CA ASP A 499 -6.28 -14.95 5.62
C ASP A 499 -6.42 -13.67 6.47
N SER A 500 -5.58 -13.54 7.49
CA SER A 500 -5.43 -12.32 8.28
C SER A 500 -4.14 -11.59 7.91
N PHE A 501 -4.13 -10.26 8.05
CA PHE A 501 -2.90 -9.48 8.00
C PHE A 501 -2.22 -9.54 9.35
N GLN A 502 -0.97 -9.97 9.37
CA GLN A 502 -0.17 -10.17 10.57
C GLN A 502 1.22 -9.59 10.37
N HIS A 503 1.88 -9.24 11.48
CA HIS A 503 3.23 -8.69 11.54
C HIS A 503 4.05 -9.35 12.66
N GLY A 504 5.36 -9.16 12.66
CA GLY A 504 6.28 -9.73 13.63
C GLY A 504 7.24 -10.79 13.07
N GLY A 505 7.11 -11.12 11.78
CA GLY A 505 7.86 -12.17 11.10
C GLY A 505 8.91 -11.66 10.12
N VAL A 506 9.28 -12.55 9.21
CA VAL A 506 10.25 -12.31 8.14
C VAL A 506 9.56 -12.47 6.81
N SER A 507 9.27 -11.34 6.17
CA SER A 507 8.86 -11.22 4.78
C SER A 507 9.36 -9.89 4.21
N MET A 508 9.37 -9.76 2.88
CA MET A 508 9.73 -8.48 2.25
C MET A 508 8.78 -7.38 2.68
N GLU A 509 7.48 -7.69 2.79
CA GLU A 509 6.41 -6.78 3.18
C GLU A 509 6.55 -6.24 4.61
N GLU A 510 7.07 -7.08 5.53
CA GLU A 510 7.26 -6.69 6.93
C GLU A 510 8.59 -5.95 7.17
N MET A 511 9.63 -6.23 6.37
CA MET A 511 11.01 -5.80 6.66
C MET A 511 11.53 -4.70 5.76
N ILE A 512 11.21 -4.67 4.46
CA ILE A 512 11.73 -3.67 3.51
C ILE A 512 10.79 -2.47 3.48
N LEU A 513 11.19 -1.40 4.13
CA LEU A 513 10.33 -0.28 4.45
C LEU A 513 10.87 1.05 3.91
N PRO A 514 9.98 1.97 3.50
CA PRO A 514 10.40 3.25 2.96
C PRO A 514 10.65 4.27 4.08
N VAL A 515 11.64 5.13 3.87
CA VAL A 515 11.77 6.43 4.53
C VAL A 515 11.61 7.51 3.47
N ILE A 516 10.67 8.37 3.70
CA ILE A 516 10.22 9.37 2.74
C ILE A 516 10.55 10.76 3.27
N ARG A 517 11.25 11.53 2.46
CA ARG A 517 11.47 12.95 2.68
C ARG A 517 10.62 13.74 1.70
N MET A 518 9.82 14.65 2.22
CA MET A 518 8.91 15.48 1.44
C MET A 518 9.19 16.96 1.70
N GLU A 519 9.44 17.70 0.63
CA GLU A 519 9.60 19.16 0.65
C GLU A 519 8.42 19.81 -0.11
N PRO A 520 7.76 20.83 0.48
CA PRO A 520 6.71 21.55 -0.20
C PRO A 520 7.17 22.13 -1.54
N ARG A 521 6.37 21.92 -2.61
CA ARG A 521 6.68 22.48 -3.95
C ARG A 521 6.46 23.99 -4.03
N GLY A 522 5.63 24.56 -3.18
CA GLY A 522 5.38 26.00 -3.10
C GLY A 522 4.10 26.45 -3.74
#